data_08e35f174aeb0fb6661f48d9cd16b11d
#
_entry.id   08e35f174aeb0fb6661f48d9cd16b11d
#
_cell.length_a   1.000
_cell.length_b   1.000
_cell.length_c   1.000
_cell.angle_alpha   90.00
_cell.angle_beta   90.00
_cell.angle_gamma   90.00
#
_symmetry.space_group_name_H-M   'P 1'
#
loop_
_entity.id
_entity.type
_entity.pdbx_description
1 polymer ?
#
loop_
_entity_poly.entity_id
_entity_poly.type
_entity_poly.pdbx_seq_one_letter_code
_entity_poly.pdbx_strand_id
1 'polypeptide(L)'
;INKGRSEEVLEMCNVKQYRNKFPQDISGGQQQRVALARALAPKPDVVLLDEPFTSLDAHMARDLRDEVVSLLRETETTAIIVTHDQEEALSVCDIVSVLEDGKVMQSATPQEIYLNPVSQNVANSVGDPNILKGFSKKGRVETALGTFVSAYEGALDVSIRPECIELSLDSKGAYVVKECIFYGHDQVVSFENSAGQIFRSRSLPSTIFESGDKISIEISEVTTFP
;
A
#
# COMPACT_ATOMS: atom_id res chain seq x y z
N ILE A 1 -14.33 32.80 -13.23
CA ILE A 1 -14.99 32.24 -12.00
C ILE A 1 -15.67 33.45 -11.33
N ASN A 2 -16.97 33.36 -11.07
CA ASN A 2 -17.67 34.45 -10.37
C ASN A 2 -17.45 34.32 -8.83
N LYS A 3 -17.72 35.44 -8.11
CA LYS A 3 -17.50 35.49 -6.66
C LYS A 3 -18.31 34.42 -5.89
N GLY A 4 -19.52 34.11 -6.35
CA GLY A 4 -20.37 33.08 -5.74
C GLY A 4 -19.75 31.67 -5.80
N ARG A 5 -19.17 31.30 -6.95
CA ARG A 5 -18.52 29.98 -7.10
C ARG A 5 -17.24 29.88 -6.26
N SER A 6 -16.49 30.98 -6.13
CA SER A 6 -15.31 30.98 -5.25
C SER A 6 -15.68 30.74 -3.78
N GLU A 7 -16.75 31.40 -3.30
CA GLU A 7 -17.23 31.22 -1.93
C GLU A 7 -17.74 29.79 -1.72
N GLU A 8 -18.48 29.21 -2.67
CA GLU A 8 -18.98 27.84 -2.64
C GLU A 8 -17.84 26.82 -2.49
N VAL A 9 -16.82 26.84 -3.35
CA VAL A 9 -15.71 25.87 -3.28
C VAL A 9 -14.83 26.06 -2.06
N LEU A 10 -14.63 27.29 -1.57
CA LEU A 10 -13.93 27.53 -0.31
C LEU A 10 -14.68 26.94 0.88
N GLU A 11 -16.01 26.96 0.85
CA GLU A 11 -16.86 26.34 1.88
C GLU A 11 -16.80 24.81 1.79
N MET A 12 -16.93 24.24 0.59
CA MET A 12 -16.79 22.81 0.33
C MET A 12 -15.45 22.24 0.83
N CYS A 13 -14.36 22.99 0.65
CA CYS A 13 -13.02 22.59 1.11
C CYS A 13 -12.71 23.01 2.57
N ASN A 14 -13.68 23.51 3.34
CA ASN A 14 -13.50 23.97 4.73
C ASN A 14 -12.40 25.02 4.93
N VAL A 15 -12.21 25.93 3.95
CA VAL A 15 -11.17 26.98 3.98
C VAL A 15 -11.68 28.40 3.81
N LYS A 16 -12.99 28.60 3.83
CA LYS A 16 -13.62 29.93 3.65
C LYS A 16 -13.13 30.97 4.65
N GLN A 17 -12.84 30.56 5.90
CA GLN A 17 -12.31 31.42 6.95
C GLN A 17 -10.90 31.98 6.64
N TYR A 18 -10.15 31.33 5.74
CA TYR A 18 -8.80 31.72 5.35
C TYR A 18 -8.74 32.56 4.08
N ARG A 19 -9.89 32.92 3.46
CA ARG A 19 -9.97 33.62 2.17
C ARG A 19 -9.18 34.93 2.07
N ASN A 20 -8.91 35.59 3.21
CA ASN A 20 -8.15 36.83 3.32
C ASN A 20 -6.75 36.66 3.89
N LYS A 21 -6.29 35.41 4.08
CA LYS A 21 -4.96 35.09 4.56
C LYS A 21 -3.99 34.88 3.42
N PHE A 22 -2.72 35.19 3.64
CA PHE A 22 -1.66 34.84 2.71
C PHE A 22 -1.23 33.36 2.91
N PRO A 23 -0.66 32.72 1.88
CA PRO A 23 -0.23 31.32 1.99
C PRO A 23 0.69 31.03 3.17
N GLN A 24 1.60 31.94 3.50
CA GLN A 24 2.51 31.82 4.65
C GLN A 24 1.83 31.89 6.02
N ASP A 25 0.58 32.34 6.09
CA ASP A 25 -0.17 32.52 7.34
C ASP A 25 -1.11 31.34 7.63
N ILE A 26 -1.06 30.28 6.80
CA ILE A 26 -1.88 29.09 6.91
C ILE A 26 -1.03 27.82 6.90
N SER A 27 -1.50 26.74 7.56
CA SER A 27 -0.78 25.47 7.63
C SER A 27 -0.68 24.77 6.27
N GLY A 28 0.23 23.80 6.13
CA GLY A 28 0.40 23.01 4.91
C GLY A 28 -0.91 22.34 4.44
N GLY A 29 -1.64 21.69 5.36
CA GLY A 29 -2.94 21.09 5.03
C GLY A 29 -3.99 22.13 4.59
N GLN A 30 -4.00 23.34 5.18
CA GLN A 30 -4.86 24.41 4.75
C GLN A 30 -4.47 24.91 3.35
N GLN A 31 -3.18 24.98 3.04
CA GLN A 31 -2.68 25.34 1.70
C GLN A 31 -3.13 24.31 0.66
N GLN A 32 -3.07 23.01 0.98
CA GLN A 32 -3.53 21.92 0.10
C GLN A 32 -5.03 22.00 -0.16
N ARG A 33 -5.85 22.25 0.86
CA ARG A 33 -7.30 22.47 0.70
C ARG A 33 -7.61 23.71 -0.16
N VAL A 34 -6.84 24.79 -0.04
CA VAL A 34 -6.96 25.96 -0.90
C VAL A 34 -6.56 25.64 -2.34
N ALA A 35 -5.51 24.84 -2.54
CA ALA A 35 -5.11 24.38 -3.87
C ALA A 35 -6.19 23.50 -4.52
N LEU A 36 -6.81 22.60 -3.76
CA LEU A 36 -7.94 21.78 -4.20
C LEU A 36 -9.15 22.66 -4.57
N ALA A 37 -9.54 23.61 -3.70
CA ALA A 37 -10.60 24.57 -3.99
C ALA A 37 -10.35 25.34 -5.29
N ARG A 38 -9.10 25.76 -5.53
CA ARG A 38 -8.68 26.40 -6.77
C ARG A 38 -8.85 25.50 -7.99
N ALA A 39 -8.47 24.20 -7.86
CA ALA A 39 -8.60 23.21 -8.93
C ALA A 39 -10.08 22.91 -9.26
N LEU A 40 -10.96 22.85 -8.27
CA LEU A 40 -12.39 22.54 -8.44
C LEU A 40 -13.24 23.75 -8.83
N ALA A 41 -12.75 24.98 -8.63
CA ALA A 41 -13.51 26.20 -8.91
C ALA A 41 -14.01 26.32 -10.37
N PRO A 42 -13.23 25.92 -11.42
CA PRO A 42 -13.68 25.92 -12.80
C PRO A 42 -14.72 24.85 -13.15
N LYS A 43 -15.04 23.91 -12.24
CA LYS A 43 -15.83 22.69 -12.49
C LYS A 43 -15.20 21.83 -13.59
N PRO A 44 -13.97 21.35 -13.38
CA PRO A 44 -13.30 20.53 -14.38
C PRO A 44 -13.92 19.13 -14.45
N ASP A 45 -13.83 18.48 -15.60
CA ASP A 45 -14.19 17.07 -15.76
C ASP A 45 -13.13 16.15 -15.10
N VAL A 46 -11.87 16.60 -15.07
CA VAL A 46 -10.73 15.85 -14.51
C VAL A 46 -9.82 16.77 -13.69
N VAL A 47 -9.40 16.31 -12.50
CA VAL A 47 -8.39 16.96 -11.65
C VAL A 47 -7.16 16.07 -11.58
N LEU A 48 -5.98 16.69 -11.72
CA LEU A 48 -4.69 16.01 -11.53
C LEU A 48 -4.14 16.42 -10.17
N LEU A 49 -3.83 15.44 -9.32
CA LEU A 49 -3.27 15.60 -7.99
C LEU A 49 -1.92 14.91 -7.94
N ASP A 50 -0.85 15.67 -7.75
CA ASP A 50 0.51 15.18 -7.67
C ASP A 50 0.96 15.21 -6.21
N GLU A 51 1.15 14.02 -5.62
CA GLU A 51 1.52 13.78 -4.22
C GLU A 51 0.72 14.64 -3.22
N PRO A 52 -0.63 14.60 -3.26
CA PRO A 52 -1.45 15.59 -2.56
C PRO A 52 -1.41 15.49 -1.04
N PHE A 53 -0.88 14.41 -0.46
CA PHE A 53 -0.91 14.19 1.00
C PHE A 53 0.48 14.08 1.64
N THR A 54 1.56 14.10 0.86
CA THR A 54 2.95 13.79 1.29
C THR A 54 3.54 14.78 2.32
N SER A 55 3.08 16.02 2.37
CA SER A 55 3.66 17.06 3.24
C SER A 55 3.01 17.16 4.63
N LEU A 56 2.16 16.21 5.01
CA LEU A 56 1.38 16.21 6.24
C LEU A 56 1.84 15.11 7.20
N ASP A 57 1.55 15.28 8.50
CA ASP A 57 1.63 14.17 9.43
C ASP A 57 0.56 13.11 9.13
N ALA A 58 0.81 11.85 9.54
CA ALA A 58 -0.01 10.71 9.16
C ALA A 58 -1.50 10.82 9.55
N HIS A 59 -1.82 11.50 10.66
CA HIS A 59 -3.21 11.70 11.07
C HIS A 59 -3.91 12.73 10.18
N MET A 60 -3.26 13.88 9.98
CA MET A 60 -3.77 14.95 9.12
C MET A 60 -3.87 14.53 7.65
N ALA A 61 -2.93 13.70 7.18
CA ALA A 61 -2.96 13.14 5.82
C ALA A 61 -4.21 12.26 5.62
N ARG A 62 -4.52 11.40 6.59
CA ARG A 62 -5.70 10.52 6.54
C ARG A 62 -7.00 11.32 6.50
N ASP A 63 -7.16 12.29 7.41
CA ASP A 63 -8.36 13.13 7.47
C ASP A 63 -8.56 13.93 6.18
N LEU A 64 -7.47 14.54 5.66
CA LEU A 64 -7.52 15.29 4.41
C LEU A 64 -7.85 14.38 3.22
N ARG A 65 -7.28 13.19 3.17
CA ARG A 65 -7.55 12.19 2.13
C ARG A 65 -9.03 11.85 2.06
N ASP A 66 -9.64 11.51 3.21
CA ASP A 66 -11.05 11.14 3.28
C ASP A 66 -11.96 12.29 2.85
N GLU A 67 -11.64 13.53 3.25
CA GLU A 67 -12.36 14.72 2.81
C GLU A 67 -12.22 14.98 1.30
N VAL A 68 -11.00 14.85 0.74
CA VAL A 68 -10.75 15.04 -0.69
C VAL A 68 -11.55 14.04 -1.51
N VAL A 69 -11.53 12.77 -1.11
CA VAL A 69 -12.28 11.70 -1.79
C VAL A 69 -13.78 11.96 -1.74
N SER A 70 -14.31 12.31 -0.54
CA SER A 70 -15.73 12.66 -0.38
C SER A 70 -16.12 13.80 -1.31
N LEU A 71 -15.32 14.86 -1.36
CA LEU A 71 -15.56 16.02 -2.18
C LEU A 71 -15.53 15.71 -3.68
N LEU A 72 -14.56 14.90 -4.13
CA LEU A 72 -14.48 14.48 -5.53
C LEU A 72 -15.70 13.64 -5.94
N ARG A 73 -16.18 12.75 -5.06
CA ARG A 73 -17.41 11.98 -5.28
C ARG A 73 -18.67 12.85 -5.31
N GLU A 74 -18.81 13.78 -4.35
CA GLU A 74 -19.94 14.71 -4.28
C GLU A 74 -20.02 15.65 -5.53
N THR A 75 -18.87 16.00 -6.08
CA THR A 75 -18.79 16.83 -7.28
C THR A 75 -18.77 16.04 -8.59
N GLU A 76 -18.84 14.72 -8.53
CA GLU A 76 -18.73 13.81 -9.68
C GLU A 76 -17.50 14.11 -10.54
N THR A 77 -16.40 14.56 -9.91
CA THR A 77 -15.18 14.95 -10.60
C THR A 77 -14.22 13.75 -10.68
N THR A 78 -13.79 13.40 -11.88
CA THR A 78 -12.74 12.39 -12.05
C THR A 78 -11.40 12.93 -11.55
N ALA A 79 -10.65 12.12 -10.79
CA ALA A 79 -9.32 12.49 -10.32
C ALA A 79 -8.27 11.49 -10.79
N ILE A 80 -7.10 12.00 -11.17
CA ILE A 80 -5.88 11.22 -11.35
C ILE A 80 -4.92 11.63 -10.24
N ILE A 81 -4.58 10.67 -9.37
CA ILE A 81 -3.70 10.87 -8.23
C ILE A 81 -2.37 10.20 -8.54
N VAL A 82 -1.29 10.95 -8.46
CA VAL A 82 0.08 10.41 -8.50
C VAL A 82 0.58 10.35 -7.07
N THR A 83 0.97 9.18 -6.62
CA THR A 83 1.52 8.96 -5.27
C THR A 83 2.56 7.85 -5.28
N HIS A 84 3.48 7.88 -4.34
CA HIS A 84 4.37 6.78 -4.01
C HIS A 84 3.93 6.05 -2.72
N ASP A 85 2.83 6.49 -2.11
CA ASP A 85 2.26 5.84 -0.92
C ASP A 85 1.29 4.74 -1.34
N GLN A 86 1.63 3.51 -0.96
CA GLN A 86 0.85 2.31 -1.27
C GLN A 86 -0.52 2.34 -0.59
N GLU A 87 -0.60 2.82 0.67
CA GLU A 87 -1.87 2.91 1.40
C GLU A 87 -2.82 3.91 0.72
N GLU A 88 -2.30 5.04 0.23
CA GLU A 88 -3.09 6.00 -0.54
C GLU A 88 -3.65 5.35 -1.80
N ALA A 89 -2.79 4.74 -2.63
CA ALA A 89 -3.23 4.12 -3.87
C ALA A 89 -4.29 3.04 -3.65
N LEU A 90 -4.08 2.15 -2.68
CA LEU A 90 -4.96 1.01 -2.43
C LEU A 90 -6.27 1.38 -1.72
N SER A 91 -6.27 2.45 -0.89
CA SER A 91 -7.45 2.82 -0.08
C SER A 91 -8.38 3.85 -0.74
N VAL A 92 -7.87 4.63 -1.70
CA VAL A 92 -8.57 5.80 -2.26
C VAL A 92 -9.05 5.58 -3.68
N CYS A 93 -8.24 4.90 -4.50
CA CYS A 93 -8.46 4.83 -5.94
C CYS A 93 -9.43 3.70 -6.32
N ASP A 94 -10.28 3.95 -7.32
CA ASP A 94 -11.11 2.90 -7.92
C ASP A 94 -10.27 2.01 -8.85
N ILE A 95 -9.26 2.60 -9.50
CA ILE A 95 -8.29 1.91 -10.36
C ILE A 95 -6.88 2.38 -9.98
N VAL A 96 -5.97 1.44 -9.84
CA VAL A 96 -4.53 1.68 -9.61
C VAL A 96 -3.75 1.30 -10.86
N SER A 97 -2.82 2.15 -11.27
CA SER A 97 -1.90 1.88 -12.37
C SER A 97 -0.46 1.96 -11.87
N VAL A 98 0.27 0.84 -11.93
CA VAL A 98 1.70 0.81 -11.60
C VAL A 98 2.51 1.18 -12.82
N LEU A 99 3.36 2.22 -12.65
CA LEU A 99 4.28 2.70 -13.68
C LEU A 99 5.71 2.29 -13.34
N GLU A 100 6.43 1.78 -14.34
CA GLU A 100 7.84 1.47 -14.27
C GLU A 100 8.49 1.86 -15.61
N ASP A 101 9.63 2.57 -15.57
CA ASP A 101 10.37 3.03 -16.74
C ASP A 101 9.49 3.73 -17.81
N GLY A 102 8.51 4.53 -17.36
CA GLY A 102 7.61 5.29 -18.23
C GLY A 102 6.53 4.43 -18.91
N LYS A 103 6.32 3.18 -18.47
CA LYS A 103 5.29 2.28 -19.00
C LYS A 103 4.33 1.86 -17.90
N VAL A 104 3.06 1.70 -18.26
CA VAL A 104 2.07 1.08 -17.38
C VAL A 104 2.29 -0.44 -17.39
N MET A 105 2.68 -0.99 -16.25
CA MET A 105 2.90 -2.42 -16.07
C MET A 105 1.61 -3.19 -15.82
N GLN A 106 0.74 -2.61 -15.01
CA GLN A 106 -0.58 -3.16 -14.71
C GLN A 106 -1.53 -2.02 -14.34
N SER A 107 -2.80 -2.16 -14.72
CA SER A 107 -3.88 -1.27 -14.30
C SER A 107 -5.08 -2.14 -13.94
N ALA A 108 -5.52 -2.05 -12.68
CA ALA A 108 -6.59 -2.88 -12.13
C ALA A 108 -7.20 -2.24 -10.88
N THR A 109 -8.26 -2.85 -10.33
CA THR A 109 -8.77 -2.46 -9.02
C THR A 109 -7.70 -2.68 -7.93
N PRO A 110 -7.74 -1.93 -6.81
CA PRO A 110 -6.81 -2.12 -5.70
C PRO A 110 -6.68 -3.58 -5.24
N GLN A 111 -7.80 -4.28 -5.11
CA GLN A 111 -7.80 -5.69 -4.72
C GLN A 111 -7.11 -6.58 -5.74
N GLU A 112 -7.42 -6.39 -7.03
CA GLU A 112 -6.85 -7.21 -8.09
C GLU A 112 -5.35 -7.00 -8.26
N ILE A 113 -4.88 -5.75 -8.21
CA ILE A 113 -3.45 -5.44 -8.34
C ILE A 113 -2.64 -5.96 -7.14
N TYR A 114 -3.25 -6.00 -5.96
CA TYR A 114 -2.63 -6.52 -4.75
C TYR A 114 -2.59 -8.05 -4.71
N LEU A 115 -3.71 -8.71 -5.04
CA LEU A 115 -3.84 -10.17 -4.98
C LEU A 115 -3.25 -10.87 -6.21
N ASN A 116 -3.37 -10.26 -7.39
CA ASN A 116 -2.96 -10.83 -8.68
C ASN A 116 -1.99 -9.93 -9.44
N PRO A 117 -0.82 -9.57 -8.84
CA PRO A 117 0.19 -8.80 -9.55
C PRO A 117 0.74 -9.59 -10.73
N VAL A 118 0.94 -8.92 -11.88
CA VAL A 118 1.44 -9.57 -13.10
C VAL A 118 2.95 -9.85 -13.08
N SER A 119 3.69 -9.24 -12.15
CA SER A 119 5.13 -9.41 -12.01
C SER A 119 5.59 -9.12 -10.58
N GLN A 120 6.82 -9.56 -10.27
CA GLN A 120 7.49 -9.23 -9.00
C GLN A 120 7.57 -7.72 -8.77
N ASN A 121 7.84 -6.93 -9.80
CA ASN A 121 7.96 -5.47 -9.68
C ASN A 121 6.62 -4.85 -9.28
N VAL A 122 5.51 -5.30 -9.87
CA VAL A 122 4.16 -4.86 -9.46
C VAL A 122 3.88 -5.30 -8.04
N ALA A 123 4.20 -6.55 -7.65
CA ALA A 123 4.01 -7.03 -6.28
C ALA A 123 4.74 -6.16 -5.25
N ASN A 124 5.98 -5.76 -5.55
CA ASN A 124 6.80 -4.87 -4.71
C ASN A 124 6.27 -3.43 -4.67
N SER A 125 5.67 -2.95 -5.76
CA SER A 125 5.15 -1.58 -5.82
C SER A 125 3.88 -1.37 -4.99
N VAL A 126 3.14 -2.44 -4.68
CA VAL A 126 1.87 -2.38 -3.93
C VAL A 126 1.93 -3.10 -2.59
N GLY A 127 3.12 -3.46 -2.11
CA GLY A 127 3.31 -4.13 -0.83
C GLY A 127 4.77 -4.52 -0.63
N ASP A 128 5.06 -5.21 0.46
CA ASP A 128 6.43 -5.62 0.85
C ASP A 128 6.50 -7.16 0.97
N PRO A 129 6.37 -7.92 -0.15
CA PRO A 129 6.31 -9.37 -0.12
C PRO A 129 7.69 -10.00 0.15
N ASN A 130 7.68 -11.21 0.67
CA ASN A 130 8.86 -12.08 0.64
C ASN A 130 9.01 -12.64 -0.78
N ILE A 131 10.11 -12.32 -1.45
CA ILE A 131 10.43 -12.85 -2.78
C ILE A 131 11.45 -13.97 -2.65
N LEU A 132 11.10 -15.15 -3.15
CA LEU A 132 11.94 -16.33 -3.12
C LEU A 132 12.21 -16.82 -4.54
N LYS A 133 13.43 -17.27 -4.77
CA LYS A 133 13.75 -18.04 -5.97
C LYS A 133 13.30 -19.48 -5.78
N GLY A 134 12.67 -20.04 -6.80
CA GLY A 134 12.23 -21.42 -6.80
C GLY A 134 12.49 -22.12 -8.13
N PHE A 135 12.40 -23.44 -8.12
CA PHE A 135 12.43 -24.25 -9.33
C PHE A 135 11.19 -25.14 -9.38
N SER A 136 10.40 -24.95 -10.42
CA SER A 136 9.15 -25.70 -10.60
C SER A 136 9.36 -26.90 -11.49
N LYS A 137 8.84 -28.05 -11.04
CA LYS A 137 8.79 -29.29 -11.80
C LYS A 137 7.49 -30.02 -11.52
N LYS A 138 6.82 -30.45 -12.58
CA LYS A 138 5.53 -31.18 -12.52
C LYS A 138 4.47 -30.41 -11.70
N GLY A 139 4.36 -29.09 -11.94
CA GLY A 139 3.37 -28.26 -11.31
C GLY A 139 3.65 -27.90 -9.83
N ARG A 140 4.87 -28.13 -9.34
CA ARG A 140 5.28 -27.81 -7.96
C ARG A 140 6.59 -27.06 -7.95
N VAL A 141 6.62 -25.93 -7.26
CA VAL A 141 7.82 -25.13 -7.04
C VAL A 141 8.40 -25.39 -5.67
N GLU A 142 9.69 -25.70 -5.61
CA GLU A 142 10.45 -25.83 -4.38
C GLU A 142 11.14 -24.50 -4.05
N THR A 143 11.00 -24.05 -2.80
CA THR A 143 11.56 -22.79 -2.29
C THR A 143 12.17 -23.00 -0.90
N ALA A 144 12.81 -21.95 -0.38
CA ALA A 144 13.36 -21.94 0.97
C ALA A 144 12.30 -22.01 2.10
N LEU A 145 11.02 -21.74 1.81
CA LEU A 145 9.92 -21.79 2.78
C LEU A 145 8.97 -22.98 2.56
N GLY A 146 9.23 -23.81 1.57
CA GLY A 146 8.41 -25.00 1.30
C GLY A 146 8.14 -25.23 -0.18
N THR A 147 7.19 -26.12 -0.45
CA THR A 147 6.80 -26.52 -1.81
C THR A 147 5.38 -26.09 -2.07
N PHE A 148 5.17 -25.36 -3.16
CA PHE A 148 3.87 -24.80 -3.55
C PHE A 148 3.44 -25.28 -4.93
N VAL A 149 2.17 -25.09 -5.27
CA VAL A 149 1.64 -25.33 -6.62
C VAL A 149 2.08 -24.18 -7.55
N SER A 150 2.48 -24.50 -8.76
CA SER A 150 2.83 -23.52 -9.79
C SER A 150 2.27 -23.92 -11.14
N ALA A 151 1.76 -22.93 -11.88
CA ALA A 151 1.34 -23.11 -13.27
C ALA A 151 2.53 -23.08 -14.26
N TYR A 152 3.69 -22.64 -13.81
CA TYR A 152 4.89 -22.47 -14.63
C TYR A 152 5.88 -23.60 -14.35
N GLU A 153 6.76 -23.86 -15.30
CA GLU A 153 7.84 -24.84 -15.19
C GLU A 153 9.20 -24.13 -15.27
N GLY A 154 10.21 -24.70 -14.59
CA GLY A 154 11.57 -24.15 -14.57
C GLY A 154 11.84 -23.18 -13.43
N ALA A 155 12.86 -22.32 -13.61
CA ALA A 155 13.21 -21.31 -12.62
C ALA A 155 12.16 -20.19 -12.60
N LEU A 156 11.71 -19.81 -11.42
CA LEU A 156 10.68 -18.76 -11.25
C LEU A 156 10.81 -18.06 -9.89
N ASP A 157 10.13 -16.94 -9.77
CA ASP A 157 10.01 -16.21 -8.52
C ASP A 157 8.69 -16.54 -7.83
N VAL A 158 8.76 -16.72 -6.51
CA VAL A 158 7.59 -16.93 -5.64
C VAL A 158 7.48 -15.74 -4.70
N SER A 159 6.34 -15.09 -4.75
CA SER A 159 5.98 -13.98 -3.87
C SER A 159 5.05 -14.47 -2.77
N ILE A 160 5.37 -14.17 -1.53
CA ILE A 160 4.56 -14.50 -0.36
C ILE A 160 4.33 -13.24 0.44
N ARG A 161 3.09 -12.82 0.55
CA ARG A 161 2.72 -11.67 1.39
C ARG A 161 3.01 -11.98 2.86
N PRO A 162 3.54 -11.02 3.66
CA PRO A 162 3.81 -11.24 5.08
C PRO A 162 2.60 -11.71 5.88
N GLU A 163 1.40 -11.23 5.55
CA GLU A 163 0.13 -11.63 6.18
C GLU A 163 -0.34 -13.04 5.80
N CYS A 164 0.23 -13.63 4.74
CA CYS A 164 -0.02 -15.03 4.35
C CYS A 164 0.88 -16.02 5.09
N ILE A 165 1.78 -15.56 5.96
CA ILE A 165 2.67 -16.41 6.78
C ILE A 165 2.20 -16.35 8.22
N GLU A 166 1.59 -17.42 8.68
CA GLU A 166 1.19 -17.62 10.08
C GLU A 166 2.33 -18.24 10.88
N LEU A 167 2.60 -17.67 12.06
CA LEU A 167 3.68 -18.11 12.96
C LEU A 167 3.10 -18.76 14.21
N SER A 168 3.71 -19.86 14.64
CA SER A 168 3.40 -20.52 15.90
C SER A 168 4.68 -20.79 16.69
N LEU A 169 4.66 -20.53 18.01
CA LEU A 169 5.76 -20.91 18.89
C LEU A 169 5.90 -22.43 18.90
N ASP A 170 7.09 -22.92 18.55
CA ASP A 170 7.39 -24.37 18.49
C ASP A 170 8.85 -24.62 18.85
N SER A 171 9.08 -25.26 20.00
CA SER A 171 10.43 -25.57 20.47
C SER A 171 11.25 -26.47 19.51
N LYS A 172 10.56 -27.16 18.59
CA LYS A 172 11.17 -27.99 17.53
C LYS A 172 11.09 -27.30 16.15
N GLY A 173 10.59 -26.06 16.09
CA GLY A 173 10.43 -25.28 14.87
C GLY A 173 11.74 -25.12 14.10
N ALA A 174 11.64 -25.06 12.79
CA ALA A 174 12.80 -24.97 11.89
C ALA A 174 13.29 -23.53 11.69
N TYR A 175 12.56 -22.54 12.18
CA TYR A 175 12.86 -21.12 12.01
C TYR A 175 13.10 -20.47 13.37
N VAL A 176 13.84 -19.34 13.35
CA VAL A 176 14.18 -18.58 14.56
C VAL A 176 13.79 -17.12 14.37
N VAL A 177 13.06 -16.57 15.33
CA VAL A 177 12.70 -15.15 15.36
C VAL A 177 13.94 -14.28 15.54
N LYS A 178 14.10 -13.27 14.73
CA LYS A 178 15.18 -12.27 14.82
C LYS A 178 14.70 -11.01 15.50
N GLU A 179 13.53 -10.53 15.13
CA GLU A 179 12.98 -9.27 15.59
C GLU A 179 11.46 -9.32 15.50
N CYS A 180 10.79 -8.67 16.46
CA CYS A 180 9.36 -8.42 16.43
C CYS A 180 9.11 -6.93 16.64
N ILE A 181 8.49 -6.27 15.67
CA ILE A 181 8.12 -4.85 15.72
C ILE A 181 6.62 -4.75 15.92
N PHE A 182 6.22 -4.13 17.04
CA PHE A 182 4.81 -3.94 17.39
C PHE A 182 4.30 -2.58 16.89
N TYR A 183 3.22 -2.60 16.11
CA TYR A 183 2.57 -1.39 15.56
C TYR A 183 1.23 -1.05 16.22
N GLY A 184 0.88 -1.69 17.33
CA GLY A 184 -0.38 -1.50 18.05
C GLY A 184 -1.49 -2.42 17.57
N HIS A 185 -1.96 -2.27 16.35
CA HIS A 185 -3.02 -3.10 15.75
C HIS A 185 -2.48 -4.38 15.10
N ASP A 186 -1.20 -4.41 14.74
CA ASP A 186 -0.51 -5.55 14.20
C ASP A 186 0.96 -5.59 14.63
N GLN A 187 1.67 -6.62 14.23
CA GLN A 187 3.10 -6.79 14.43
C GLN A 187 3.76 -7.37 13.18
N VAL A 188 5.02 -6.98 12.95
CA VAL A 188 5.87 -7.55 11.90
C VAL A 188 6.98 -8.34 12.57
N VAL A 189 7.05 -9.64 12.26
CA VAL A 189 8.04 -10.55 12.80
C VAL A 189 9.01 -10.93 11.70
N SER A 190 10.28 -10.59 11.89
CA SER A 190 11.38 -11.05 11.04
C SER A 190 11.93 -12.37 11.60
N PHE A 191 12.05 -13.40 10.77
CA PHE A 191 12.56 -14.70 11.16
C PHE A 191 13.53 -15.26 10.12
N GLU A 192 14.40 -16.18 10.53
CA GLU A 192 15.39 -16.81 9.65
C GLU A 192 15.23 -18.32 9.60
N ASN A 193 15.61 -18.90 8.45
CA ASN A 193 15.77 -20.33 8.30
C ASN A 193 17.21 -20.78 8.67
N SER A 194 17.47 -22.07 8.62
CA SER A 194 18.80 -22.66 8.92
C SER A 194 19.92 -22.20 7.96
N ALA A 195 19.59 -21.63 6.81
CA ALA A 195 20.53 -21.07 5.85
C ALA A 195 20.81 -19.57 6.09
N GLY A 196 20.20 -18.94 7.12
CA GLY A 196 20.37 -17.53 7.44
C GLY A 196 19.57 -16.59 6.52
N GLN A 197 18.62 -17.08 5.74
CA GLN A 197 17.74 -16.26 4.95
C GLN A 197 16.63 -15.68 5.82
N ILE A 198 16.39 -14.38 5.71
CA ILE A 198 15.42 -13.64 6.52
C ILE A 198 14.12 -13.45 5.75
N PHE A 199 13.02 -13.70 6.44
CA PHE A 199 11.65 -13.54 5.96
C PHE A 199 10.85 -12.71 6.95
N ARG A 200 9.70 -12.20 6.50
CA ARG A 200 8.79 -11.40 7.33
C ARG A 200 7.39 -11.98 7.33
N SER A 201 6.78 -11.99 8.49
CA SER A 201 5.35 -12.25 8.69
C SER A 201 4.70 -11.01 9.29
N ARG A 202 3.44 -10.79 8.98
CA ARG A 202 2.59 -9.75 9.57
C ARG A 202 1.35 -10.39 10.14
N SER A 203 1.09 -10.18 11.41
CA SER A 203 -0.01 -10.82 12.12
C SER A 203 -0.61 -9.92 13.18
N LEU A 204 -1.80 -10.30 13.68
CA LEU A 204 -2.36 -9.68 14.87
C LEU A 204 -1.43 -9.93 16.08
N PRO A 205 -1.31 -9.00 17.02
CA PRO A 205 -0.39 -9.09 18.15
C PRO A 205 -0.96 -9.95 19.29
N SER A 206 -1.58 -11.09 18.96
CA SER A 206 -2.16 -12.03 19.92
C SER A 206 -1.11 -12.92 20.59
N THR A 207 0.03 -13.09 19.95
CA THR A 207 1.18 -13.86 20.46
C THR A 207 2.39 -12.92 20.52
N ILE A 208 3.09 -12.91 21.65
CA ILE A 208 4.33 -12.16 21.81
C ILE A 208 5.48 -13.05 21.34
N PHE A 209 6.26 -12.56 20.38
CA PHE A 209 7.46 -13.24 19.89
C PHE A 209 8.70 -12.49 20.38
N GLU A 210 9.68 -13.25 20.86
CA GLU A 210 10.97 -12.71 21.31
C GLU A 210 12.10 -13.17 20.38
N SER A 211 13.16 -12.37 20.30
CA SER A 211 14.35 -12.77 19.52
C SER A 211 14.94 -14.05 20.09
N GLY A 212 15.16 -15.04 19.23
CA GLY A 212 15.64 -16.38 19.58
C GLY A 212 14.55 -17.42 19.73
N ASP A 213 13.28 -17.03 19.73
CA ASP A 213 12.17 -17.99 19.75
C ASP A 213 12.22 -18.91 18.53
N LYS A 214 12.01 -20.20 18.77
CA LYS A 214 11.81 -21.16 17.69
C LYS A 214 10.34 -21.19 17.28
N ILE A 215 10.12 -21.19 15.98
CA ILE A 215 8.80 -21.14 15.39
C ILE A 215 8.62 -22.15 14.27
N SER A 216 7.38 -22.60 14.08
CA SER A 216 6.89 -23.21 12.85
C SER A 216 6.09 -22.17 12.07
N ILE A 217 5.98 -22.36 10.75
CA ILE A 217 5.24 -21.50 9.85
C ILE A 217 4.18 -22.28 9.09
N GLU A 218 3.06 -21.62 8.81
CA GLU A 218 2.06 -22.07 7.84
C GLU A 218 1.85 -20.96 6.80
N ILE A 219 1.78 -21.33 5.52
CA ILE A 219 1.64 -20.38 4.41
C ILE A 219 0.32 -20.68 3.70
N SER A 220 -0.57 -19.69 3.70
CA SER A 220 -1.93 -19.83 3.15
C SER A 220 -1.98 -19.59 1.66
N GLU A 221 -1.17 -18.66 1.12
CA GLU A 221 -1.24 -18.26 -0.29
C GLU A 221 0.12 -17.81 -0.82
N VAL A 222 0.38 -18.10 -2.10
CA VAL A 222 1.57 -17.68 -2.82
C VAL A 222 1.23 -17.27 -4.26
N THR A 223 1.99 -16.30 -4.79
CA THR A 223 1.93 -15.92 -6.21
C THR A 223 3.24 -16.31 -6.88
N THR A 224 3.17 -16.85 -8.12
CA THR A 224 4.35 -17.32 -8.85
C THR A 224 4.52 -16.53 -10.16
N PHE A 225 5.76 -16.12 -10.46
CA PHE A 225 6.11 -15.37 -11.67
C PHE A 225 7.19 -16.12 -12.45
N PRO A 226 7.02 -16.27 -13.79
CA PRO A 226 8.03 -16.89 -14.65
C PRO A 226 9.30 -16.07 -14.80
#